data_f9a39d1f3caf234e22a9aed51b530035
#
_entry.id   f9a39d1f3caf234e22a9aed51b530035
#
_cell.length_a   1.000
_cell.length_b   1.000
_cell.length_c   1.000
_cell.angle_alpha   90.00
_cell.angle_beta   90.00
_cell.angle_gamma   90.00
#
_symmetry.space_group_name_H-M   'P 1'
#
loop_
_entity.id
_entity.type
_entity.pdbx_description
1 polymer ?
#
loop_
_entity_poly.entity_id
_entity_poly.type
_entity_poly.pdbx_seq_one_letter_code
_entity_poly.pdbx_strand_id
1 'polypeptide(L)'
;VVAMVYTLTARRKLRMEFVKLKKKKVYLQSQQEKLKSSKEDIDGIYGEKLTAFTNLQSEYQEFELEMSLPTSEDLETQSLNLAMDTIKELSRSIYLEKGRKIRIRASQIFRELTDGKYIEFYGDEGQSLELCLEEGTVLAENLEKENLEMLYFSIQMAAAELFTNETVFPVILDDIFHGKNQDKLMVVFGWLKKQPRQVLLFTNDKDMADIFQKTVTVNVK
;
A
#
# COMPACT_ATOMS: atom_id res chain seq x y z
N VAL A 1 43.31 27.96 -32.83
CA VAL A 1 42.72 28.98 -31.95
C VAL A 1 41.22 28.77 -31.84
N VAL A 2 40.45 28.62 -32.92
CA VAL A 2 38.97 28.47 -32.88
C VAL A 2 38.48 27.28 -32.10
N ALA A 3 39.09 26.09 -32.27
CA ALA A 3 38.75 24.88 -31.55
C ALA A 3 38.99 25.02 -30.03
N MET A 4 40.01 25.72 -29.63
CA MET A 4 40.35 25.94 -28.22
C MET A 4 39.34 26.89 -27.51
N VAL A 5 38.85 27.91 -28.22
CA VAL A 5 37.83 28.82 -27.74
C VAL A 5 36.49 28.09 -27.60
N TYR A 6 36.15 27.20 -28.55
CA TYR A 6 34.93 26.38 -28.49
C TYR A 6 34.91 25.42 -27.28
N THR A 7 36.02 24.74 -27.03
CA THR A 7 36.15 23.82 -25.88
C THR A 7 36.11 24.57 -24.55
N LEU A 8 36.68 25.75 -24.46
CA LEU A 8 36.61 26.61 -23.26
C LEU A 8 35.19 27.11 -22.98
N THR A 9 34.47 27.52 -24.00
CA THR A 9 33.07 27.96 -23.86
C THR A 9 32.13 26.84 -23.49
N ALA A 10 32.30 25.67 -24.07
CA ALA A 10 31.56 24.42 -23.71
C ALA A 10 31.81 24.01 -22.24
N ARG A 11 33.08 24.05 -21.83
CA ARG A 11 33.43 23.75 -20.39
C ARG A 11 32.84 24.78 -19.43
N ARG A 12 32.79 26.07 -19.80
CA ARG A 12 32.15 27.11 -18.99
C ARG A 12 30.64 26.86 -18.86
N LYS A 13 29.95 26.54 -19.95
CA LYS A 13 28.51 26.21 -19.93
C LYS A 13 28.23 25.00 -19.01
N LEU A 14 28.96 23.91 -19.16
CA LEU A 14 28.83 22.73 -18.32
C LEU A 14 29.09 23.03 -16.84
N ARG A 15 30.09 23.83 -16.51
CA ARG A 15 30.34 24.25 -15.12
C ARG A 15 29.16 25.07 -14.56
N MET A 16 28.60 25.98 -15.34
CA MET A 16 27.46 26.79 -14.91
C MET A 16 26.21 25.93 -14.69
N GLU A 17 25.94 24.97 -15.56
CA GLU A 17 24.84 24.02 -15.38
C GLU A 17 25.07 23.12 -14.14
N PHE A 18 26.27 22.63 -13.96
CA PHE A 18 26.62 21.84 -12.77
C PHE A 18 26.40 22.62 -11.46
N VAL A 19 26.80 23.90 -11.42
CA VAL A 19 26.56 24.76 -10.25
C VAL A 19 25.05 25.01 -10.02
N LYS A 20 24.27 25.22 -11.11
CA LYS A 20 22.82 25.36 -11.01
C LYS A 20 22.16 24.09 -10.47
N LEU A 21 22.53 22.93 -10.99
CA LEU A 21 22.02 21.63 -10.52
C LEU A 21 22.40 21.37 -9.07
N LYS A 22 23.64 21.68 -8.68
CA LYS A 22 24.08 21.56 -7.29
C LYS A 22 23.28 22.45 -6.34
N LYS A 23 23.02 23.70 -6.71
CA LYS A 23 22.15 24.61 -5.95
C LYS A 23 20.70 24.09 -5.85
N LYS A 24 20.16 23.59 -6.97
CA LYS A 24 18.81 23.01 -6.98
C LYS A 24 18.72 21.76 -6.10
N LYS A 25 19.75 20.89 -6.13
CA LYS A 25 19.82 19.72 -5.25
C LYS A 25 19.79 20.11 -3.78
N VAL A 26 20.64 21.06 -3.37
CA VAL A 26 20.69 21.54 -1.97
C VAL A 26 19.36 22.16 -1.56
N TYR A 27 18.74 22.95 -2.43
CA TYR A 27 17.42 23.53 -2.17
C TYR A 27 16.35 22.43 -1.96
N LEU A 28 16.30 21.44 -2.84
CA LEU A 28 15.34 20.34 -2.72
C LEU A 28 15.58 19.49 -1.46
N GLN A 29 16.83 19.23 -1.11
CA GLN A 29 17.18 18.55 0.15
C GLN A 29 16.69 19.33 1.37
N SER A 30 16.90 20.66 1.38
CA SER A 30 16.40 21.53 2.46
C SER A 30 14.86 21.53 2.54
N GLN A 31 14.16 21.52 1.41
CA GLN A 31 12.70 21.40 1.39
C GLN A 31 12.24 20.03 1.90
N GLN A 32 12.92 18.97 1.50
CA GLN A 32 12.62 17.62 1.97
C GLN A 32 12.80 17.48 3.48
N GLU A 33 13.88 18.04 4.05
CA GLU A 33 14.11 18.07 5.49
C GLU A 33 13.03 18.84 6.24
N LYS A 34 12.64 20.01 5.74
CA LYS A 34 11.54 20.80 6.32
C LYS A 34 10.19 20.06 6.31
N LEU A 35 9.87 19.41 5.19
CA LEU A 35 8.64 18.62 5.08
C LEU A 35 8.67 17.40 6.01
N LYS A 36 9.84 16.75 6.14
CA LYS A 36 10.00 15.62 7.06
C LYS A 36 9.82 16.05 8.51
N SER A 37 10.46 17.15 8.92
CA SER A 37 10.29 17.72 10.27
C SER A 37 8.83 18.11 10.53
N SER A 38 8.19 18.81 9.59
CA SER A 38 6.76 19.19 9.73
C SER A 38 5.83 17.99 9.81
N LYS A 39 6.14 16.91 9.10
CA LYS A 39 5.39 15.66 9.19
C LYS A 39 5.55 15.02 10.57
N GLU A 40 6.79 14.94 11.07
CA GLU A 40 7.08 14.39 12.41
C GLU A 40 6.36 15.19 13.51
N ASP A 41 6.33 16.52 13.40
CA ASP A 41 5.60 17.41 14.33
C ASP A 41 4.08 17.14 14.29
N ILE A 42 3.51 17.00 13.08
CA ILE A 42 2.08 16.70 12.91
C ILE A 42 1.74 15.31 13.44
N ASP A 43 2.56 14.30 13.15
CA ASP A 43 2.38 12.93 13.64
C ASP A 43 2.46 12.90 15.19
N GLY A 44 3.35 13.69 15.79
CA GLY A 44 3.43 13.87 17.24
C GLY A 44 2.15 14.47 17.84
N ILE A 45 1.69 15.59 17.28
CA ILE A 45 0.46 16.28 17.73
C ILE A 45 -0.76 15.37 17.56
N TYR A 46 -0.82 14.62 16.46
CA TYR A 46 -1.89 13.66 16.21
C TYR A 46 -1.91 12.55 17.26
N GLY A 47 -0.74 11.99 17.59
CA GLY A 47 -0.60 10.97 18.63
C GLY A 47 -1.02 11.47 20.01
N GLU A 48 -0.60 12.70 20.39
CA GLU A 48 -1.03 13.32 21.67
C GLU A 48 -2.53 13.53 21.73
N LYS A 49 -3.14 14.06 20.66
CA LYS A 49 -4.59 14.28 20.62
C LYS A 49 -5.39 12.99 20.63
N LEU A 50 -4.90 11.96 19.94
CA LEU A 50 -5.53 10.65 19.95
C LEU A 50 -5.51 10.04 21.35
N THR A 51 -4.36 10.13 22.04
CA THR A 51 -4.23 9.64 23.41
C THR A 51 -5.11 10.42 24.37
N ALA A 52 -5.16 11.75 24.25
CA ALA A 52 -6.05 12.59 25.06
C ALA A 52 -7.54 12.27 24.84
N PHE A 53 -7.92 12.04 23.57
CA PHE A 53 -9.29 11.63 23.22
C PHE A 53 -9.65 10.27 23.83
N THR A 54 -8.75 9.30 23.75
CA THR A 54 -8.97 7.96 24.33
C THR A 54 -9.10 8.04 25.85
N ASN A 55 -8.26 8.85 26.52
CA ASN A 55 -8.34 9.05 27.97
C ASN A 55 -9.64 9.72 28.38
N LEU A 56 -10.06 10.77 27.68
CA LEU A 56 -11.34 11.45 27.94
C LEU A 56 -12.53 10.52 27.73
N GLN A 57 -12.46 9.66 26.72
CA GLN A 57 -13.51 8.68 26.47
C GLN A 57 -13.59 7.63 27.59
N SER A 58 -12.44 7.22 28.12
CA SER A 58 -12.37 6.31 29.28
C SER A 58 -12.91 6.98 30.57
N GLU A 59 -12.49 8.23 30.83
CA GLU A 59 -13.01 9.01 31.97
C GLU A 59 -14.51 9.23 31.88
N TYR A 60 -15.05 9.52 30.71
CA TYR A 60 -16.48 9.68 30.49
C TYR A 60 -17.24 8.37 30.76
N GLN A 61 -16.68 7.23 30.32
CA GLN A 61 -17.28 5.92 30.60
C GLN A 61 -17.23 5.57 32.08
N GLU A 62 -16.14 5.87 32.80
CA GLU A 62 -16.06 5.70 34.25
C GLU A 62 -17.08 6.57 34.98
N PHE A 63 -17.25 7.81 34.57
CA PHE A 63 -18.22 8.73 35.18
C PHE A 63 -19.69 8.30 34.97
N GLU A 64 -20.03 7.78 33.78
CA GLU A 64 -21.34 7.19 33.53
C GLU A 64 -21.62 5.95 34.40
N LEU A 65 -20.58 5.15 34.67
CA LEU A 65 -20.66 3.98 35.54
C LEU A 65 -20.89 4.38 37.01
N GLU A 66 -20.24 5.46 37.49
CA GLU A 66 -20.42 5.95 38.87
C GLU A 66 -21.81 6.56 39.12
N MET A 67 -22.44 7.17 38.11
CA MET A 67 -23.74 7.82 38.23
C MET A 67 -24.93 6.87 38.17
N SER A 68 -24.77 5.66 37.69
CA SER A 68 -25.83 4.64 37.64
C SER A 68 -25.64 3.63 38.77
N LEU A 69 -26.55 3.60 39.76
CA LEU A 69 -26.68 2.47 40.70
C LEU A 69 -27.42 1.34 39.97
N PRO A 70 -26.69 0.38 39.34
CA PRO A 70 -27.35 -0.58 38.48
C PRO A 70 -27.95 -1.73 39.30
N THR A 71 -29.11 -2.19 38.90
CA THR A 71 -29.62 -3.51 39.29
C THR A 71 -28.69 -4.60 38.71
N SER A 72 -28.73 -5.84 39.23
CA SER A 72 -27.85 -6.91 38.76
C SER A 72 -28.01 -7.20 37.26
N GLU A 73 -29.21 -7.06 36.69
CA GLU A 73 -29.46 -7.23 35.25
C GLU A 73 -28.90 -6.06 34.43
N ASP A 74 -28.89 -4.85 34.97
CA ASP A 74 -28.29 -3.68 34.35
C ASP A 74 -26.76 -3.82 34.30
N LEU A 75 -26.12 -4.38 35.34
CA LEU A 75 -24.69 -4.64 35.40
C LEU A 75 -24.26 -5.67 34.37
N GLU A 76 -25.03 -6.73 34.15
CA GLU A 76 -24.75 -7.73 33.14
C GLU A 76 -24.85 -7.13 31.73
N THR A 77 -25.90 -6.37 31.48
CA THR A 77 -26.09 -5.67 30.19
C THR A 77 -25.01 -4.62 29.94
N GLN A 78 -24.59 -3.88 30.94
CA GLN A 78 -23.51 -2.89 30.83
C GLN A 78 -22.16 -3.58 30.58
N SER A 79 -21.87 -4.69 31.26
CA SER A 79 -20.64 -5.43 31.04
C SER A 79 -20.54 -6.06 29.62
N LEU A 80 -21.69 -6.53 29.10
CA LEU A 80 -21.78 -7.02 27.72
C LEU A 80 -21.60 -5.90 26.70
N ASN A 81 -22.21 -4.75 26.94
CA ASN A 81 -22.04 -3.58 26.07
C ASN A 81 -20.58 -3.08 26.07
N LEU A 82 -19.97 -2.99 27.25
CA LEU A 82 -18.56 -2.63 27.38
C LEU A 82 -17.65 -3.62 26.65
N ALA A 83 -17.90 -4.92 26.78
CA ALA A 83 -17.17 -5.95 26.06
C ALA A 83 -17.35 -5.84 24.54
N MET A 84 -18.58 -5.60 24.08
CA MET A 84 -18.87 -5.36 22.66
C MET A 84 -18.16 -4.11 22.13
N ASP A 85 -18.19 -3.01 22.87
CA ASP A 85 -17.56 -1.77 22.45
C ASP A 85 -16.03 -1.89 22.44
N THR A 86 -15.47 -2.56 23.44
CA THR A 86 -14.03 -2.90 23.47
C THR A 86 -13.62 -3.75 22.28
N ILE A 87 -14.41 -4.78 21.95
CA ILE A 87 -14.16 -5.62 20.77
C ILE A 87 -14.23 -4.82 19.47
N LYS A 88 -15.24 -3.93 19.34
CA LYS A 88 -15.38 -3.05 18.16
C LYS A 88 -14.18 -2.10 18.04
N GLU A 89 -13.75 -1.50 19.13
CA GLU A 89 -12.64 -0.55 19.14
C GLU A 89 -11.31 -1.24 18.81
N LEU A 90 -11.04 -2.39 19.42
CA LEU A 90 -9.89 -3.21 19.10
C LEU A 90 -9.90 -3.67 17.64
N SER A 91 -11.05 -4.13 17.15
CA SER A 91 -11.21 -4.53 15.75
C SER A 91 -10.95 -3.37 14.81
N ARG A 92 -11.47 -2.18 15.13
CA ARG A 92 -11.23 -0.95 14.36
C ARG A 92 -9.76 -0.54 14.37
N SER A 93 -9.11 -0.58 15.52
CA SER A 93 -7.69 -0.26 15.66
C SER A 93 -6.82 -1.21 14.83
N ILE A 94 -7.09 -2.52 14.93
CA ILE A 94 -6.39 -3.55 14.15
C ILE A 94 -6.63 -3.33 12.65
N TYR A 95 -7.89 -3.05 12.26
CA TYR A 95 -8.25 -2.79 10.87
C TYR A 95 -7.50 -1.58 10.30
N LEU A 96 -7.47 -0.46 11.02
CA LEU A 96 -6.76 0.74 10.59
C LEU A 96 -5.25 0.52 10.46
N GLU A 97 -4.63 -0.12 11.45
CA GLU A 97 -3.19 -0.38 11.42
C GLU A 97 -2.82 -1.38 10.31
N LYS A 98 -3.51 -2.50 10.23
CA LYS A 98 -3.25 -3.54 9.24
C LYS A 98 -3.63 -3.09 7.84
N GLY A 99 -4.78 -2.41 7.70
CA GLY A 99 -5.23 -1.83 6.43
C GLY A 99 -4.23 -0.83 5.87
N ARG A 100 -3.68 0.04 6.70
CA ARG A 100 -2.62 0.97 6.29
C ARG A 100 -1.36 0.24 5.79
N LYS A 101 -0.91 -0.80 6.50
CA LYS A 101 0.26 -1.60 6.09
C LYS A 101 0.01 -2.33 4.77
N ILE A 102 -1.18 -2.94 4.62
CA ILE A 102 -1.61 -3.58 3.37
C ILE A 102 -1.61 -2.56 2.23
N ARG A 103 -2.21 -1.38 2.43
CA ARG A 103 -2.30 -0.34 1.41
C ARG A 103 -0.91 0.10 0.92
N ILE A 104 -0.01 0.42 1.84
CA ILE A 104 1.36 0.83 1.50
C ILE A 104 2.07 -0.26 0.68
N ARG A 105 2.00 -1.50 1.16
CA ARG A 105 2.65 -2.62 0.47
C ARG A 105 2.01 -2.93 -0.88
N ALA A 106 0.69 -2.92 -0.94
CA ALA A 106 -0.05 -3.12 -2.19
C ALA A 106 0.23 -2.03 -3.23
N SER A 107 0.34 -0.76 -2.80
CA SER A 107 0.75 0.35 -3.67
C SER A 107 2.15 0.12 -4.27
N GLN A 108 3.09 -0.38 -3.47
CA GLN A 108 4.43 -0.72 -3.97
C GLN A 108 4.37 -1.82 -5.03
N ILE A 109 3.65 -2.91 -4.75
CA ILE A 109 3.49 -4.02 -5.68
C ILE A 109 2.80 -3.54 -6.98
N PHE A 110 1.72 -2.78 -6.85
CA PHE A 110 0.97 -2.27 -8.00
C PHE A 110 1.80 -1.30 -8.85
N ARG A 111 2.60 -0.47 -8.21
CA ARG A 111 3.57 0.41 -8.89
C ARG A 111 4.60 -0.39 -9.69
N GLU A 112 5.13 -1.47 -9.11
CA GLU A 112 6.07 -2.36 -9.80
C GLU A 112 5.42 -3.07 -11.01
N LEU A 113 4.16 -3.51 -10.87
CA LEU A 113 3.40 -4.18 -11.92
C LEU A 113 2.96 -3.24 -13.06
N THR A 114 2.89 -1.94 -12.80
CA THR A 114 2.44 -0.93 -13.78
C THR A 114 3.56 -0.04 -14.27
N ASP A 115 4.80 -0.47 -14.08
CA ASP A 115 6.02 0.26 -14.49
C ASP A 115 6.03 1.73 -13.99
N GLY A 116 5.56 1.93 -12.76
CA GLY A 116 5.53 3.24 -12.11
C GLY A 116 4.35 4.13 -12.48
N LYS A 117 3.43 3.70 -13.37
CA LYS A 117 2.28 4.50 -13.82
C LYS A 117 1.40 4.95 -12.66
N TYR A 118 1.14 4.06 -11.70
CA TYR A 118 0.37 4.35 -10.50
C TYR A 118 1.30 4.40 -9.31
N ILE A 119 1.29 5.51 -8.57
CA ILE A 119 2.24 5.78 -7.50
C ILE A 119 1.74 5.18 -6.19
N GLU A 120 0.49 5.47 -5.85
CA GLU A 120 -0.14 5.07 -4.60
C GLU A 120 -1.66 5.07 -4.78
N PHE A 121 -2.38 4.36 -3.93
CA PHE A 121 -3.84 4.46 -3.87
C PHE A 121 -4.32 4.72 -2.45
N TYR A 122 -5.46 5.39 -2.38
CA TYR A 122 -6.13 5.76 -1.14
C TYR A 122 -7.58 5.28 -1.18
N GLY A 123 -8.12 4.99 -0.03
CA GLY A 123 -9.52 4.69 0.15
C GLY A 123 -9.81 4.54 1.62
N ASP A 124 -10.92 5.12 2.05
CA ASP A 124 -11.48 4.95 3.38
C ASP A 124 -12.63 3.96 3.34
N GLU A 125 -13.06 3.51 4.52
CA GLU A 125 -14.16 2.56 4.67
C GLU A 125 -15.44 3.09 4.01
N GLY A 126 -15.92 2.36 3.00
CA GLY A 126 -17.12 2.73 2.23
C GLY A 126 -16.93 3.76 1.12
N GLN A 127 -15.69 4.17 0.84
CA GLN A 127 -15.37 5.05 -0.28
C GLN A 127 -14.71 4.30 -1.43
N SER A 128 -14.88 4.82 -2.65
CA SER A 128 -14.17 4.30 -3.82
C SER A 128 -12.67 4.53 -3.68
N LEU A 129 -11.87 3.55 -4.14
CA LEU A 129 -10.42 3.69 -4.16
C LEU A 129 -9.99 4.73 -5.20
N GLU A 130 -9.16 5.68 -4.76
CA GLU A 130 -8.51 6.67 -5.62
C GLU A 130 -7.05 6.30 -5.84
N LEU A 131 -6.62 6.31 -7.09
CA LEU A 131 -5.24 6.03 -7.48
C LEU A 131 -4.55 7.31 -7.93
N CYS A 132 -3.35 7.54 -7.39
CA CYS A 132 -2.50 8.67 -7.77
C CYS A 132 -1.60 8.30 -8.94
N LEU A 133 -1.58 9.15 -9.95
CA LEU A 133 -0.65 9.16 -11.07
C LEU A 133 0.29 10.37 -10.94
N GLU A 134 1.26 10.50 -11.84
CA GLU A 134 2.11 11.69 -11.88
C GLU A 134 1.33 12.99 -12.18
N GLU A 135 0.26 12.90 -12.97
CA GLU A 135 -0.53 14.04 -13.43
C GLU A 135 -1.98 14.03 -12.95
N GLY A 136 -2.24 13.47 -11.76
CA GLY A 136 -3.59 13.52 -11.19
C GLY A 136 -4.03 12.24 -10.49
N THR A 137 -5.34 12.10 -10.32
CA THR A 137 -5.96 10.94 -9.68
C THR A 137 -7.02 10.31 -10.57
N VAL A 138 -7.23 9.01 -10.41
CA VAL A 138 -8.28 8.25 -11.09
C VAL A 138 -8.97 7.32 -10.09
N LEU A 139 -10.27 7.20 -10.19
CA LEU A 139 -11.02 6.23 -9.39
C LEU A 139 -10.75 4.80 -9.90
N ALA A 140 -10.68 3.84 -8.99
CA ALA A 140 -10.47 2.43 -9.34
C ALA A 140 -11.55 1.89 -10.29
N GLU A 141 -12.78 2.40 -10.18
CA GLU A 141 -13.91 2.06 -11.05
C GLU A 141 -13.70 2.43 -12.52
N ASN A 142 -12.83 3.43 -12.75
CA ASN A 142 -12.52 3.91 -14.10
C ASN A 142 -11.25 3.27 -14.67
N LEU A 143 -10.67 2.30 -13.97
CA LEU A 143 -9.53 1.54 -14.48
C LEU A 143 -9.98 0.59 -15.58
N GLU A 144 -9.07 0.35 -16.51
CA GLU A 144 -9.20 -0.81 -17.42
C GLU A 144 -9.25 -2.10 -16.59
N LYS A 145 -10.01 -3.07 -17.06
CA LYS A 145 -10.25 -4.34 -16.34
C LYS A 145 -8.95 -5.00 -15.90
N GLU A 146 -7.96 -5.05 -16.77
CA GLU A 146 -6.66 -5.67 -16.48
C GLU A 146 -5.86 -4.94 -15.41
N ASN A 147 -5.93 -3.61 -15.36
CA ASN A 147 -5.28 -2.81 -14.32
C ASN A 147 -6.01 -3.01 -12.98
N LEU A 148 -7.34 -3.16 -13.02
CA LEU A 148 -8.14 -3.46 -11.83
C LEU A 148 -7.79 -4.85 -11.27
N GLU A 149 -7.62 -5.85 -12.13
CA GLU A 149 -7.19 -7.19 -11.74
C GLU A 149 -5.78 -7.18 -11.12
N MET A 150 -4.83 -6.41 -11.68
CA MET A 150 -3.50 -6.23 -11.09
C MET A 150 -3.54 -5.49 -9.76
N LEU A 151 -4.42 -4.51 -9.60
CA LEU A 151 -4.62 -3.83 -8.31
C LEU A 151 -5.14 -4.81 -7.26
N TYR A 152 -6.13 -5.62 -7.62
CA TYR A 152 -6.70 -6.64 -6.74
C TYR A 152 -5.65 -7.68 -6.32
N PHE A 153 -4.87 -8.16 -7.30
CA PHE A 153 -3.74 -9.05 -7.05
C PHE A 153 -2.73 -8.42 -6.07
N SER A 154 -2.40 -7.15 -6.25
CA SER A 154 -1.46 -6.43 -5.38
C SER A 154 -1.95 -6.34 -3.93
N ILE A 155 -3.25 -6.10 -3.74
CA ILE A 155 -3.88 -6.06 -2.42
C ILE A 155 -3.85 -7.45 -1.77
N GLN A 156 -4.19 -8.50 -2.50
CA GLN A 156 -4.18 -9.87 -2.01
C GLN A 156 -2.76 -10.31 -1.61
N MET A 157 -1.76 -10.00 -2.43
CA MET A 157 -0.36 -10.31 -2.13
C MET A 157 0.14 -9.56 -0.90
N ALA A 158 -0.16 -8.28 -0.77
CA ALA A 158 0.20 -7.49 0.40
C ALA A 158 -0.47 -8.00 1.67
N ALA A 159 -1.74 -8.38 1.59
CA ALA A 159 -2.46 -9.00 2.70
C ALA A 159 -1.84 -10.34 3.10
N ALA A 160 -1.54 -11.21 2.12
CA ALA A 160 -0.88 -12.47 2.37
C ALA A 160 0.49 -12.29 3.06
N GLU A 161 1.31 -11.35 2.59
CA GLU A 161 2.60 -11.02 3.21
C GLU A 161 2.45 -10.58 4.67
N LEU A 162 1.44 -9.74 4.96
CA LEU A 162 1.22 -9.23 6.31
C LEU A 162 0.74 -10.30 7.29
N PHE A 163 -0.16 -11.20 6.85
CA PHE A 163 -0.75 -12.22 7.72
C PHE A 163 0.14 -13.44 7.92
N THR A 164 1.13 -13.65 7.07
CA THR A 164 2.01 -14.83 7.17
C THR A 164 3.22 -14.62 8.07
N ASN A 165 3.43 -13.42 8.63
CA ASN A 165 4.49 -13.10 9.61
C ASN A 165 5.83 -13.78 9.27
N GLU A 166 6.39 -13.46 8.10
CA GLU A 166 7.66 -14.02 7.62
C GLU A 166 7.63 -15.51 7.20
N THR A 167 6.56 -16.24 7.47
CA THR A 167 6.42 -17.59 6.94
C THR A 167 6.11 -17.55 5.46
N VAL A 168 6.96 -18.18 4.65
CA VAL A 168 6.79 -18.20 3.20
C VAL A 168 5.78 -19.27 2.81
N PHE A 169 4.54 -18.86 2.57
CA PHE A 169 3.50 -19.75 2.04
C PHE A 169 3.53 -19.80 0.52
N PRO A 170 3.15 -20.92 -0.09
CA PRO A 170 2.97 -21.00 -1.53
C PRO A 170 1.82 -20.10 -1.97
N VAL A 171 1.97 -19.46 -3.12
CA VAL A 171 0.91 -18.71 -3.81
C VAL A 171 0.18 -19.65 -4.74
N ILE A 172 -1.12 -19.79 -4.56
CA ILE A 172 -1.98 -20.59 -5.42
C ILE A 172 -2.75 -19.63 -6.31
N LEU A 173 -2.58 -19.78 -7.61
CA LEU A 173 -3.25 -19.01 -8.65
C LEU A 173 -4.18 -19.94 -9.38
N ASP A 174 -5.49 -19.71 -9.27
CA ASP A 174 -6.50 -20.50 -9.93
C ASP A 174 -7.23 -19.63 -10.95
N ASP A 175 -7.01 -19.92 -12.22
CA ASP A 175 -7.63 -19.28 -13.39
C ASP A 175 -7.72 -17.74 -13.30
N ILE A 176 -6.62 -17.12 -12.87
CA ILE A 176 -6.51 -15.67 -12.73
C ILE A 176 -6.27 -15.00 -14.09
N PHE A 177 -6.68 -13.74 -14.20
CA PHE A 177 -6.49 -12.91 -15.40
C PHE A 177 -7.18 -13.46 -16.66
N HIS A 178 -8.50 -13.55 -16.62
CA HIS A 178 -9.34 -13.99 -17.76
C HIS A 178 -9.28 -13.11 -19.01
N GLY A 179 -8.34 -12.19 -19.10
CA GLY A 179 -8.10 -11.33 -20.25
C GLY A 179 -6.93 -11.81 -21.09
N LYS A 180 -7.07 -11.77 -22.41
CA LYS A 180 -6.06 -12.18 -23.39
C LYS A 180 -4.83 -11.26 -23.48
N ASN A 181 -4.55 -10.42 -22.49
CA ASN A 181 -3.40 -9.54 -22.52
C ASN A 181 -2.18 -10.28 -21.97
N GLN A 182 -1.51 -11.04 -22.84
CA GLN A 182 -0.31 -11.80 -22.52
C GLN A 182 0.82 -10.92 -21.93
N ASP A 183 0.92 -9.68 -22.36
CA ASP A 183 1.96 -8.76 -21.87
C ASP A 183 1.83 -8.50 -20.38
N LYS A 184 0.60 -8.25 -19.89
CA LYS A 184 0.33 -8.02 -18.46
C LYS A 184 0.53 -9.28 -17.62
N LEU A 185 0.18 -10.43 -18.14
CA LEU A 185 0.48 -11.73 -17.52
C LEU A 185 1.98 -11.93 -17.36
N MET A 186 2.76 -11.62 -18.38
CA MET A 186 4.22 -11.70 -18.33
C MET A 186 4.81 -10.81 -17.24
N VAL A 187 4.25 -9.62 -17.03
CA VAL A 187 4.67 -8.71 -15.95
C VAL A 187 4.41 -9.33 -14.58
N VAL A 188 3.20 -9.82 -14.35
CA VAL A 188 2.83 -10.44 -13.06
C VAL A 188 3.66 -11.70 -12.79
N PHE A 189 3.84 -12.56 -13.78
CA PHE A 189 4.67 -13.75 -13.63
C PHE A 189 6.14 -13.42 -13.47
N GLY A 190 6.64 -12.39 -14.16
CA GLY A 190 7.99 -11.86 -13.97
C GLY A 190 8.20 -11.34 -12.55
N TRP A 191 7.21 -10.69 -11.97
CA TRP A 191 7.22 -10.24 -10.59
C TRP A 191 7.20 -11.44 -9.62
N LEU A 192 6.31 -12.40 -9.81
CA LEU A 192 6.21 -13.62 -8.99
C LEU A 192 7.49 -14.44 -8.97
N LYS A 193 8.19 -14.56 -10.12
CA LYS A 193 9.47 -15.26 -10.20
C LYS A 193 10.58 -14.66 -9.34
N LYS A 194 10.48 -13.37 -9.03
CA LYS A 194 11.45 -12.67 -8.15
C LYS A 194 11.16 -12.90 -6.68
N GLN A 195 9.95 -13.40 -6.34
CA GLN A 195 9.56 -13.64 -4.96
C GLN A 195 10.17 -14.95 -4.43
N PRO A 196 10.65 -15.00 -3.17
CA PRO A 196 11.24 -16.20 -2.57
C PRO A 196 10.15 -17.18 -2.12
N ARG A 197 9.20 -17.51 -2.99
CA ARG A 197 8.07 -18.42 -2.64
C ARG A 197 7.69 -19.32 -3.80
N GLN A 198 7.12 -20.46 -3.46
CA GLN A 198 6.56 -21.37 -4.44
C GLN A 198 5.28 -20.78 -5.03
N VAL A 199 5.12 -20.89 -6.34
CA VAL A 199 3.89 -20.49 -7.05
C VAL A 199 3.31 -21.72 -7.72
N LEU A 200 2.04 -21.99 -7.44
CA LEU A 200 1.25 -23.05 -8.05
C LEU A 200 0.19 -22.39 -8.94
N LEU A 201 0.27 -22.65 -10.23
CA LEU A 201 -0.69 -22.13 -11.22
C LEU A 201 -1.60 -23.27 -11.67
N PHE A 202 -2.91 -23.10 -11.48
CA PHE A 202 -3.95 -23.94 -12.05
C PHE A 202 -4.58 -23.17 -13.21
N THR A 203 -4.54 -23.74 -14.41
CA THR A 203 -5.09 -23.10 -15.61
C THR A 203 -5.48 -24.13 -16.63
N ASN A 204 -6.53 -23.84 -17.39
CA ASN A 204 -6.94 -24.59 -18.58
C ASN A 204 -6.30 -24.02 -19.85
N ASP A 205 -5.61 -22.88 -19.76
CA ASP A 205 -4.96 -22.21 -20.88
C ASP A 205 -3.53 -22.74 -21.07
N LYS A 206 -3.27 -23.37 -22.21
CA LYS A 206 -1.96 -23.91 -22.56
C LYS A 206 -0.91 -22.83 -22.74
N ASP A 207 -1.31 -21.68 -23.28
CA ASP A 207 -0.41 -20.55 -23.52
C ASP A 207 0.11 -19.98 -22.19
N MET A 208 -0.76 -19.94 -21.17
CA MET A 208 -0.36 -19.60 -19.81
C MET A 208 0.65 -20.59 -19.20
N ALA A 209 0.42 -21.88 -19.42
CA ALA A 209 1.33 -22.92 -18.91
C ALA A 209 2.71 -22.82 -19.53
N ASP A 210 2.80 -22.49 -20.82
CA ASP A 210 4.07 -22.36 -21.56
C ASP A 210 4.87 -21.09 -21.14
N ILE A 211 4.20 -20.05 -20.69
CA ILE A 211 4.84 -18.84 -20.14
C ILE A 211 5.57 -19.15 -18.82
N PHE A 212 5.14 -20.14 -18.06
CA PHE A 212 5.80 -20.60 -16.85
C PHE A 212 6.94 -21.58 -17.17
N GLN A 213 8.16 -21.09 -17.37
CA GLN A 213 9.35 -21.83 -17.85
C GLN A 213 9.85 -23.02 -16.97
N LYS A 214 9.14 -23.43 -15.97
CA LYS A 214 9.38 -24.69 -15.24
C LYS A 214 8.03 -25.24 -14.79
N THR A 215 7.32 -25.84 -15.71
CA THR A 215 6.05 -26.45 -15.45
C THR A 215 6.23 -27.94 -15.15
N VAL A 216 5.87 -28.35 -13.95
CA VAL A 216 5.52 -29.76 -13.69
C VAL A 216 4.04 -29.86 -14.02
N THR A 217 3.71 -30.36 -15.19
CA THR A 217 2.31 -30.55 -15.61
C THR A 217 1.77 -31.78 -14.91
N VAL A 218 0.83 -31.58 -13.98
CA VAL A 218 0.05 -32.66 -13.39
C VAL A 218 -1.32 -32.64 -14.05
N ASN A 219 -1.59 -33.63 -14.90
CA ASN A 219 -2.92 -33.82 -15.48
C ASN A 219 -3.85 -34.39 -14.39
N VAL A 220 -4.75 -33.55 -13.88
CA VAL A 220 -5.85 -34.01 -13.03
C VAL A 220 -6.97 -34.48 -13.95
N LYS A 221 -7.26 -35.77 -13.90
CA LYS A 221 -8.41 -36.40 -14.57
C LYS A 221 -9.68 -36.14 -13.81
#